data_71389b4afe9b71c76c87015689931da5
#
_entry.id   71389b4afe9b71c76c87015689931da5
#
_cell.length_a   1.000
_cell.length_b   1.000
_cell.length_c   1.000
_cell.angle_alpha   90.00
_cell.angle_beta   90.00
_cell.angle_gamma   90.00
#
_symmetry.space_group_name_H-M   'P 1'
#
loop_
_entity.id
_entity.type
_entity.pdbx_description
1 polymer ?
#
loop_
_entity_poly.entity_id
_entity_poly.type
_entity_poly.pdbx_seq_one_letter_code
_entity_poly.pdbx_strand_id
1 'polypeptide(L)'
;PAWYYAGLLAISKSEGVWFGELPITILFFAGLSRAVVAIRGGERQYAQKAEYILYCAICAAVQIAVLSFITYKTPWLLLAPIALMCVVSGYGATGLLRSKKFLPLVFGFAILATLGYWQFRLSENAAVKYPQDPRNPMIFSHTVSDYKNLLSRISDAERVSEYGGDIPIAFVMGSESPWPAPWDLRNYANVGFWRNDFPKNISNFEV
;
A
#
# COMPACT_ATOMS: atom_id res chain seq x y z
N PRO A 1 5.75 4.72 -14.50
CA PRO A 1 7.19 4.62 -14.61
C PRO A 1 7.71 3.27 -14.09
N ALA A 2 8.79 2.71 -14.68
CA ALA A 2 9.36 1.44 -14.26
C ALA A 2 9.87 1.46 -12.80
N TRP A 3 10.29 2.61 -12.29
CA TRP A 3 10.77 2.80 -10.92
C TRP A 3 9.66 3.00 -9.86
N TYR A 4 8.38 2.88 -10.22
CA TYR A 4 7.26 3.09 -9.30
C TYR A 4 7.41 2.29 -8.00
N TYR A 5 7.65 0.97 -8.12
CA TYR A 5 7.80 0.11 -6.95
C TYR A 5 9.09 0.35 -6.18
N ALA A 6 10.17 0.72 -6.87
CA ALA A 6 11.40 1.12 -6.18
C ALA A 6 11.19 2.39 -5.34
N GLY A 7 10.36 3.32 -5.80
CA GLY A 7 9.96 4.51 -5.03
C GLY A 7 9.18 4.15 -3.77
N LEU A 8 8.25 3.18 -3.83
CA LEU A 8 7.50 2.71 -2.68
C LEU A 8 8.38 1.96 -1.66
N LEU A 9 9.34 1.16 -2.13
CA LEU A 9 10.29 0.43 -1.29
C LEU A 9 11.37 1.33 -0.67
N ALA A 10 11.64 2.47 -1.29
CA ALA A 10 12.54 3.48 -0.74
C ALA A 10 11.79 4.38 0.25
N ILE A 11 12.09 5.66 0.23
CA ILE A 11 11.37 6.68 0.97
C ILE A 11 11.00 7.80 0.01
N SER A 12 9.74 8.17 0.00
CA SER A 12 9.23 9.32 -0.74
C SER A 12 8.75 10.41 0.20
N LYS A 13 9.03 11.66 -0.14
CA LYS A 13 8.52 12.82 0.57
C LYS A 13 7.53 13.52 -0.34
N SER A 14 6.29 13.61 0.09
CA SER A 14 5.25 14.35 -0.60
C SER A 14 4.74 15.46 0.30
N GLU A 15 4.98 16.73 -0.09
CA GLU A 15 4.59 17.94 0.64
C GLU A 15 4.84 17.88 2.17
N GLY A 16 6.04 17.43 2.56
CA GLY A 16 6.45 17.36 3.97
C GLY A 16 6.13 16.05 4.69
N VAL A 17 5.32 15.17 4.11
CA VAL A 17 4.99 13.85 4.68
C VAL A 17 5.88 12.78 4.07
N TRP A 18 6.35 11.85 4.90
CA TRP A 18 7.21 10.74 4.51
C TRP A 18 6.39 9.45 4.41
N PHE A 19 6.59 8.72 3.31
CA PHE A 19 5.99 7.41 3.01
C PHE A 19 7.06 6.46 2.50
N GLY A 20 6.84 5.15 2.61
CA GLY A 20 7.70 4.11 2.03
C GLY A 20 8.07 3.00 3.01
N GLU A 21 8.89 2.06 2.52
CA GLU A 21 9.29 0.84 3.22
C GLU A 21 10.82 0.76 3.42
N LEU A 22 11.50 1.91 3.54
CA LEU A 22 12.97 1.97 3.61
C LEU A 22 13.58 1.16 4.76
N PRO A 23 13.03 1.15 5.99
CA PRO A 23 13.58 0.33 7.07
C PRO A 23 13.58 -1.17 6.75
N ILE A 24 12.51 -1.69 6.13
CA ILE A 24 12.44 -3.09 5.66
C ILE A 24 13.49 -3.31 4.57
N THR A 25 13.63 -2.39 3.63
CA THR A 25 14.60 -2.46 2.54
C THR A 25 16.04 -2.48 3.05
N ILE A 26 16.39 -1.67 4.06
CA ILE A 26 17.71 -1.68 4.70
C ILE A 26 18.01 -3.06 5.32
N LEU A 27 17.06 -3.59 6.10
CA LEU A 27 17.21 -4.90 6.73
C LEU A 27 17.24 -6.04 5.70
N PHE A 28 16.52 -5.90 4.58
CA PHE A 28 16.58 -6.85 3.47
C PHE A 28 17.98 -6.95 2.89
N PHE A 29 18.62 -5.83 2.58
CA PHE A 29 19.99 -5.85 2.06
C PHE A 29 21.01 -6.35 3.09
N ALA A 30 20.80 -6.06 4.37
CA ALA A 30 21.61 -6.63 5.45
C ALA A 30 21.45 -8.16 5.51
N GLY A 31 20.22 -8.68 5.38
CA GLY A 31 19.93 -10.11 5.35
C GLY A 31 20.52 -10.80 4.13
N LEU A 32 20.38 -10.20 2.96
CA LEU A 32 20.95 -10.69 1.71
C LEU A 32 22.48 -10.78 1.78
N SER A 33 23.14 -9.71 2.21
CA SER A 33 24.60 -9.66 2.39
C SER A 33 25.07 -10.76 3.34
N ARG A 34 24.39 -10.94 4.45
CA ARG A 34 24.69 -11.98 5.43
C ARG A 34 24.52 -13.39 4.86
N ALA A 35 23.45 -13.62 4.05
CA ALA A 35 23.22 -14.90 3.40
C ALA A 35 24.36 -15.23 2.42
N VAL A 36 24.77 -14.27 1.60
CA VAL A 36 25.90 -14.45 0.66
C VAL A 36 27.21 -14.77 1.40
N VAL A 37 27.49 -14.07 2.51
CA VAL A 37 28.68 -14.34 3.32
C VAL A 37 28.61 -15.75 3.95
N ALA A 38 27.46 -16.18 4.45
CA ALA A 38 27.29 -17.50 5.06
C ALA A 38 27.47 -18.63 4.04
N ILE A 39 27.00 -18.48 2.81
CA ILE A 39 27.19 -19.45 1.73
C ILE A 39 28.68 -19.54 1.36
N ARG A 40 29.38 -18.41 1.23
CA ARG A 40 30.82 -18.38 0.90
C ARG A 40 31.70 -18.92 2.02
N GLY A 41 31.24 -18.82 3.28
CA GLY A 41 31.99 -19.32 4.45
C GLY A 41 32.05 -20.85 4.56
N GLY A 42 31.24 -21.59 3.79
CA GLY A 42 31.34 -23.05 3.61
C GLY A 42 30.84 -23.91 4.79
N GLU A 43 30.39 -23.35 5.89
CA GLU A 43 29.80 -24.09 7.01
C GLU A 43 28.41 -24.64 6.61
N ARG A 44 28.32 -25.93 6.33
CA ARG A 44 27.13 -26.60 5.74
C ARG A 44 25.79 -26.24 6.44
N GLN A 45 25.78 -26.16 7.77
CA GLN A 45 24.56 -25.87 8.53
C GLN A 45 24.07 -24.42 8.32
N TYR A 46 24.98 -23.46 8.18
CA TYR A 46 24.61 -22.06 7.95
C TYR A 46 24.35 -21.80 6.47
N ALA A 47 25.05 -22.49 5.57
CA ALA A 47 24.86 -22.40 4.14
C ALA A 47 23.44 -22.81 3.74
N GLN A 48 22.91 -23.93 4.22
CA GLN A 48 21.57 -24.39 3.89
C GLN A 48 20.48 -23.37 4.25
N LYS A 49 20.54 -22.78 5.46
CA LYS A 49 19.62 -21.71 5.85
C LYS A 49 19.75 -20.47 4.97
N ALA A 50 20.99 -20.10 4.65
CA ALA A 50 21.28 -18.94 3.82
C ALA A 50 20.80 -19.13 2.37
N GLU A 51 20.81 -20.34 1.84
CA GLU A 51 20.25 -20.69 0.52
C GLU A 51 18.74 -20.42 0.45
N TYR A 52 17.96 -20.79 1.48
CA TYR A 52 16.54 -20.48 1.54
C TYR A 52 16.30 -18.95 1.58
N ILE A 53 17.12 -18.22 2.35
CA ILE A 53 17.02 -16.76 2.41
C ILE A 53 17.36 -16.12 1.06
N LEU A 54 18.39 -16.63 0.37
CA LEU A 54 18.74 -16.19 -0.97
C LEU A 54 17.63 -16.49 -1.97
N TYR A 55 17.02 -17.67 -1.90
CA TYR A 55 15.86 -18.01 -2.71
C TYR A 55 14.71 -17.01 -2.51
N CYS A 56 14.34 -16.72 -1.26
CA CYS A 56 13.31 -15.70 -0.97
C CYS A 56 13.67 -14.33 -1.54
N ALA A 57 14.96 -13.94 -1.43
CA ALA A 57 15.44 -12.65 -1.98
C ALA A 57 15.34 -12.60 -3.50
N ILE A 58 15.71 -13.69 -4.19
CA ILE A 58 15.59 -13.81 -5.65
C ILE A 58 14.13 -13.76 -6.07
N CYS A 59 13.25 -14.50 -5.39
CA CYS A 59 11.82 -14.48 -5.67
C CYS A 59 11.22 -13.10 -5.51
N ALA A 60 11.57 -12.36 -4.46
CA ALA A 60 11.14 -10.97 -4.25
C ALA A 60 11.64 -10.07 -5.38
N ALA A 61 12.92 -10.16 -5.74
CA ALA A 61 13.52 -9.34 -6.79
C ALA A 61 12.89 -9.62 -8.17
N VAL A 62 12.65 -10.89 -8.51
CA VAL A 62 11.99 -11.29 -9.77
C VAL A 62 10.55 -10.75 -9.81
N GLN A 63 9.78 -10.88 -8.73
CA GLN A 63 8.43 -10.34 -8.65
C GLN A 63 8.42 -8.82 -8.85
N ILE A 64 9.29 -8.09 -8.14
CA ILE A 64 9.40 -6.62 -8.29
C ILE A 64 9.79 -6.25 -9.72
N ALA A 65 10.72 -6.98 -10.34
CA ALA A 65 11.14 -6.76 -11.71
C ALA A 65 9.95 -6.96 -12.68
N VAL A 66 9.25 -8.10 -12.59
CA VAL A 66 8.08 -8.41 -13.43
C VAL A 66 7.01 -7.33 -13.26
N LEU A 67 6.66 -6.98 -12.03
CA LEU A 67 5.67 -5.93 -11.74
C LEU A 67 6.10 -4.56 -12.29
N SER A 68 7.40 -4.29 -12.37
CA SER A 68 7.94 -3.04 -12.92
C SER A 68 7.72 -2.91 -14.43
N PHE A 69 7.58 -4.01 -15.15
CA PHE A 69 7.28 -4.01 -16.60
C PHE A 69 5.77 -3.92 -16.88
N ILE A 70 4.90 -4.34 -15.96
CA ILE A 70 3.45 -4.26 -16.15
C ILE A 70 3.03 -2.79 -16.14
N THR A 71 2.17 -2.38 -17.08
CA THR A 71 1.69 -0.99 -17.20
C THR A 71 0.76 -0.59 -16.07
N TYR A 72 -0.06 -1.53 -15.60
CA TYR A 72 -0.97 -1.33 -14.46
C TYR A 72 -0.20 -1.34 -13.14
N LYS A 73 -0.13 -0.18 -12.49
CA LYS A 73 0.63 0.04 -11.26
C LYS A 73 -0.29 0.22 -10.06
N THR A 74 -0.22 -0.71 -9.12
CA THR A 74 -0.99 -0.62 -7.87
C THR A 74 -0.12 -0.98 -6.66
N PRO A 75 -0.25 -0.28 -5.52
CA PRO A 75 0.59 -0.52 -4.35
C PRO A 75 0.45 -1.93 -3.77
N TRP A 76 -0.75 -2.51 -3.80
CA TRP A 76 -1.01 -3.84 -3.21
C TRP A 76 -0.31 -5.00 -3.93
N LEU A 77 0.13 -4.80 -5.17
CA LEU A 77 0.94 -5.81 -5.86
C LEU A 77 2.28 -6.05 -5.17
N LEU A 78 2.75 -5.09 -4.37
CA LEU A 78 3.96 -5.25 -3.55
C LEU A 78 3.76 -6.14 -2.32
N LEU A 79 2.54 -6.50 -1.93
CA LEU A 79 2.31 -7.29 -0.70
C LEU A 79 3.07 -8.63 -0.71
N ALA A 80 3.05 -9.36 -1.82
CA ALA A 80 3.74 -10.64 -1.94
C ALA A 80 5.28 -10.48 -1.89
N PRO A 81 5.93 -9.61 -2.70
CA PRO A 81 7.37 -9.39 -2.59
C PRO A 81 7.78 -8.78 -1.25
N ILE A 82 7.00 -7.88 -0.62
CA ILE A 82 7.30 -7.34 0.71
C ILE A 82 7.28 -8.46 1.77
N ALA A 83 6.33 -9.40 1.70
CA ALA A 83 6.30 -10.54 2.62
C ALA A 83 7.60 -11.36 2.55
N LEU A 84 8.11 -11.63 1.35
CA LEU A 84 9.41 -12.28 1.15
C LEU A 84 10.58 -11.42 1.65
N MET A 85 10.52 -10.11 1.40
CA MET A 85 11.51 -9.17 1.92
C MET A 85 11.54 -9.16 3.45
N CYS A 86 10.39 -9.26 4.13
CA CYS A 86 10.31 -9.34 5.59
C CYS A 86 11.01 -10.60 6.13
N VAL A 87 10.91 -11.75 5.43
CA VAL A 87 11.63 -12.97 5.82
C VAL A 87 13.15 -12.74 5.76
N VAL A 88 13.62 -12.17 4.66
CA VAL A 88 15.05 -11.85 4.48
C VAL A 88 15.52 -10.80 5.49
N SER A 89 14.70 -9.77 5.76
CA SER A 89 14.96 -8.72 6.75
C SER A 89 15.05 -9.29 8.16
N GLY A 90 14.17 -10.23 8.51
CA GLY A 90 14.22 -10.97 9.79
C GLY A 90 15.55 -11.69 9.97
N TYR A 91 16.07 -12.36 8.91
CA TYR A 91 17.40 -12.96 8.93
C TYR A 91 18.51 -11.92 9.12
N GLY A 92 18.40 -10.76 8.50
CA GLY A 92 19.30 -9.62 8.70
C GLY A 92 19.28 -9.14 10.15
N ALA A 93 18.10 -8.94 10.70
CA ALA A 93 17.90 -8.50 12.09
C ALA A 93 18.53 -9.45 13.12
N THR A 94 18.41 -10.79 12.92
CA THR A 94 19.08 -11.76 13.81
C THR A 94 20.61 -11.63 13.79
N GLY A 95 21.19 -11.05 12.74
CA GLY A 95 22.61 -10.75 12.67
C GLY A 95 23.06 -9.71 13.67
N LEU A 96 22.24 -8.68 13.88
CA LEU A 96 22.50 -7.61 14.86
C LEU A 96 22.42 -8.11 16.31
N LEU A 97 21.64 -9.16 16.55
CA LEU A 97 21.44 -9.74 17.88
C LEU A 97 22.34 -10.96 18.17
N ARG A 98 23.27 -11.30 17.29
CA ARG A 98 24.11 -12.51 17.43
C ARG A 98 25.23 -12.37 18.46
N SER A 99 25.58 -11.16 18.84
CA SER A 99 26.71 -10.94 19.75
C SER A 99 26.40 -11.45 21.16
N LYS A 100 27.36 -12.20 21.76
CA LYS A 100 27.32 -12.58 23.18
C LYS A 100 27.81 -11.46 24.10
N LYS A 101 28.43 -10.41 23.57
CA LYS A 101 28.90 -9.26 24.34
C LYS A 101 27.76 -8.29 24.56
N PHE A 102 27.64 -7.78 25.79
CA PHE A 102 26.53 -6.89 26.20
C PHE A 102 26.41 -5.64 25.33
N LEU A 103 27.50 -4.92 25.12
CA LEU A 103 27.48 -3.64 24.42
C LEU A 103 27.01 -3.77 22.93
N PRO A 104 27.60 -4.66 22.10
CA PRO A 104 27.09 -4.85 20.72
C PRO A 104 25.65 -5.36 20.67
N LEU A 105 25.21 -6.14 21.66
CA LEU A 105 23.82 -6.61 21.75
C LEU A 105 22.85 -5.43 21.98
N VAL A 106 23.19 -4.54 22.92
CA VAL A 106 22.41 -3.32 23.20
C VAL A 106 22.33 -2.41 21.97
N PHE A 107 23.45 -2.22 21.25
CA PHE A 107 23.46 -1.47 20.00
C PHE A 107 22.58 -2.13 18.92
N GLY A 108 22.62 -3.46 18.80
CA GLY A 108 21.75 -4.21 17.89
C GLY A 108 20.26 -3.98 18.19
N PHE A 109 19.88 -4.05 19.45
CA PHE A 109 18.51 -3.74 19.89
C PHE A 109 18.12 -2.28 19.61
N ALA A 110 19.03 -1.33 19.89
CA ALA A 110 18.77 0.08 19.65
C ALA A 110 18.54 0.36 18.15
N ILE A 111 19.34 -0.23 17.27
CA ILE A 111 19.17 -0.12 15.81
C ILE A 111 17.82 -0.69 15.39
N LEU A 112 17.47 -1.89 15.85
CA LEU A 112 16.19 -2.52 15.51
C LEU A 112 14.99 -1.73 16.03
N ALA A 113 15.07 -1.21 17.25
CA ALA A 113 14.04 -0.36 17.84
C ALA A 113 13.87 0.94 17.02
N THR A 114 14.96 1.56 16.61
CA THR A 114 14.93 2.77 15.77
C THR A 114 14.31 2.51 14.40
N LEU A 115 14.73 1.44 13.72
CA LEU A 115 14.17 1.06 12.42
C LEU A 115 12.70 0.65 12.55
N GLY A 116 12.32 -0.08 13.61
CA GLY A 116 10.95 -0.47 13.88
C GLY A 116 10.05 0.74 14.17
N TYR A 117 10.53 1.68 14.99
CA TYR A 117 9.81 2.93 15.26
C TYR A 117 9.64 3.77 13.97
N TRP A 118 10.69 3.85 13.16
CA TRP A 118 10.61 4.56 11.88
C TRP A 118 9.61 3.91 10.93
N GLN A 119 9.66 2.57 10.78
CA GLN A 119 8.67 1.84 9.97
C GLN A 119 7.25 2.05 10.49
N PHE A 120 7.05 2.00 11.80
CA PHE A 120 5.76 2.30 12.42
C PHE A 120 5.25 3.69 12.04
N ARG A 121 6.10 4.73 12.10
CA ARG A 121 5.72 6.10 11.73
C ARG A 121 5.36 6.24 10.25
N LEU A 122 6.08 5.55 9.35
CA LEU A 122 5.76 5.54 7.92
C LEU A 122 4.40 4.86 7.67
N SER A 123 4.16 3.72 8.31
CA SER A 123 2.91 2.98 8.22
C SER A 123 1.73 3.75 8.85
N GLU A 124 1.94 4.42 9.98
CA GLU A 124 0.95 5.29 10.62
C GLU A 124 0.55 6.45 9.69
N ASN A 125 1.52 7.07 9.02
CA ASN A 125 1.24 8.11 8.03
C ASN A 125 0.36 7.56 6.88
N ALA A 126 0.73 6.41 6.32
CA ALA A 126 0.03 5.84 5.17
C ALA A 126 -1.37 5.32 5.51
N ALA A 127 -1.54 4.64 6.66
CA ALA A 127 -2.77 3.94 6.98
C ALA A 127 -3.74 4.71 7.89
N VAL A 128 -3.23 5.64 8.72
CA VAL A 128 -4.03 6.28 9.77
C VAL A 128 -4.14 7.78 9.58
N LYS A 129 -3.01 8.48 9.38
CA LYS A 129 -3.03 9.95 9.32
C LYS A 129 -3.46 10.50 7.97
N TYR A 130 -3.04 9.82 6.89
CA TYR A 130 -3.29 10.27 5.52
C TYR A 130 -3.93 9.17 4.65
N PRO A 131 -5.00 8.48 5.13
CA PRO A 131 -5.58 7.32 4.43
C PRO A 131 -6.35 7.70 3.16
N GLN A 132 -6.67 9.00 2.96
CA GLN A 132 -7.41 9.51 1.81
C GLN A 132 -6.69 10.68 1.12
N ASP A 133 -5.48 11.00 1.57
CA ASP A 133 -4.73 12.15 1.08
C ASP A 133 -4.11 11.86 -0.30
N PRO A 134 -4.31 12.73 -1.32
CA PRO A 134 -3.73 12.53 -2.65
C PRO A 134 -2.20 12.45 -2.65
N ARG A 135 -1.54 12.93 -1.61
CA ARG A 135 -0.09 12.83 -1.43
C ARG A 135 0.41 11.43 -1.07
N ASN A 136 -0.50 10.56 -0.60
CA ASN A 136 -0.14 9.22 -0.15
C ASN A 136 0.02 8.27 -1.35
N PRO A 137 1.25 7.84 -1.70
CA PRO A 137 1.50 6.99 -2.86
C PRO A 137 1.05 5.54 -2.65
N MET A 138 0.68 5.16 -1.41
CA MET A 138 0.20 3.81 -1.08
C MET A 138 -1.29 3.62 -1.38
N ILE A 139 -1.99 4.67 -1.81
CA ILE A 139 -3.41 4.63 -2.17
C ILE A 139 -3.54 4.56 -3.69
N PHE A 140 -4.39 3.67 -4.17
CA PHE A 140 -4.66 3.53 -5.61
C PHE A 140 -5.78 4.45 -6.08
N SER A 141 -6.86 4.55 -5.31
CA SER A 141 -8.01 5.39 -5.62
C SER A 141 -8.29 6.30 -4.44
N HIS A 142 -8.12 7.60 -4.66
CA HIS A 142 -8.32 8.61 -3.63
C HIS A 142 -9.81 8.98 -3.56
N THR A 143 -10.53 8.33 -2.64
CA THR A 143 -11.88 8.76 -2.30
C THR A 143 -11.79 9.87 -1.26
N VAL A 144 -12.17 11.08 -1.64
CA VAL A 144 -12.14 12.24 -0.73
C VAL A 144 -13.11 12.05 0.43
N SER A 145 -12.81 12.67 1.58
CA SER A 145 -13.64 12.57 2.80
C SER A 145 -15.08 13.07 2.55
N ASP A 146 -15.25 14.03 1.67
CA ASP A 146 -16.55 14.58 1.30
C ASP A 146 -17.48 13.60 0.57
N TYR A 147 -16.94 12.51 0.05
CA TYR A 147 -17.75 11.45 -0.54
C TYR A 147 -18.75 10.85 0.46
N LYS A 148 -18.36 10.72 1.73
CA LYS A 148 -19.28 10.29 2.80
C LYS A 148 -20.42 11.29 3.01
N ASN A 149 -20.14 12.58 2.88
CA ASN A 149 -21.15 13.62 2.96
C ASN A 149 -22.14 13.51 1.79
N LEU A 150 -21.66 13.18 0.58
CA LEU A 150 -22.51 12.92 -0.57
C LEU A 150 -23.47 11.76 -0.30
N LEU A 151 -22.99 10.63 0.20
CA LEU A 151 -23.83 9.48 0.54
C LEU A 151 -24.87 9.81 1.62
N SER A 152 -24.47 10.58 2.64
CA SER A 152 -25.40 11.07 3.66
C SER A 152 -26.51 11.95 3.05
N ARG A 153 -26.16 12.86 2.13
CA ARG A 153 -27.13 13.71 1.43
C ARG A 153 -28.09 12.91 0.57
N ILE A 154 -27.62 11.85 -0.10
CA ILE A 154 -28.50 10.94 -0.86
C ILE A 154 -29.49 10.25 0.08
N SER A 155 -29.03 9.74 1.23
CA SER A 155 -29.90 9.13 2.24
C SER A 155 -30.90 10.12 2.84
N ASP A 156 -30.52 11.36 3.04
CA ASP A 156 -31.45 12.42 3.53
C ASP A 156 -32.49 12.75 2.46
N ALA A 157 -32.11 12.81 1.18
CA ALA A 157 -33.02 13.02 0.07
C ALA A 157 -34.03 11.86 -0.07
N GLU A 158 -33.56 10.60 0.08
CA GLU A 158 -34.41 9.41 0.11
C GLU A 158 -35.52 9.52 1.16
N ARG A 159 -35.16 9.97 2.38
CA ARG A 159 -36.10 10.06 3.50
C ARG A 159 -37.27 11.07 3.27
N VAL A 160 -37.02 12.11 2.50
CA VAL A 160 -38.00 13.18 2.22
C VAL A 160 -38.67 13.03 0.85
N SER A 161 -38.14 12.13 0.00
CA SER A 161 -38.66 11.86 -1.33
C SER A 161 -39.93 11.00 -1.25
N GLU A 162 -40.90 11.30 -2.11
CA GLU A 162 -42.11 10.47 -2.30
C GLU A 162 -41.76 9.09 -2.90
N TYR A 163 -40.60 8.97 -3.54
CA TYR A 163 -40.13 7.73 -4.15
C TYR A 163 -39.38 6.80 -3.17
N GLY A 164 -39.03 7.28 -1.97
CA GLY A 164 -38.25 6.49 -1.01
C GLY A 164 -36.99 5.91 -1.61
N GLY A 165 -36.78 4.60 -1.48
CA GLY A 165 -35.60 3.90 -2.06
C GLY A 165 -35.58 3.83 -3.58
N ASP A 166 -36.65 4.17 -4.28
CA ASP A 166 -36.75 4.24 -5.73
C ASP A 166 -36.38 5.63 -6.30
N ILE A 167 -35.85 6.52 -5.46
CA ILE A 167 -35.41 7.86 -5.85
C ILE A 167 -34.48 7.78 -7.08
N PRO A 168 -34.73 8.55 -8.14
CA PRO A 168 -33.87 8.59 -9.30
C PRO A 168 -32.57 9.36 -9.00
N ILE A 169 -31.44 8.71 -9.17
CA ILE A 169 -30.12 9.28 -8.89
C ILE A 169 -29.33 9.38 -10.20
N ALA A 170 -28.98 10.59 -10.61
CA ALA A 170 -28.07 10.85 -11.71
C ALA A 170 -26.66 11.17 -11.16
N PHE A 171 -25.75 10.20 -11.26
CA PHE A 171 -24.36 10.37 -10.83
C PHE A 171 -23.50 10.80 -12.01
N VAL A 172 -23.19 12.09 -12.09
CA VAL A 172 -22.39 12.67 -13.18
C VAL A 172 -20.98 12.90 -12.70
N MET A 173 -20.01 12.38 -13.42
CA MET A 173 -18.58 12.45 -13.08
C MET A 173 -17.77 13.08 -14.20
N GLY A 174 -16.58 13.56 -13.86
CA GLY A 174 -15.54 13.89 -14.83
C GLY A 174 -14.93 12.65 -15.51
N SER A 175 -13.68 12.73 -15.89
CA SER A 175 -12.98 11.67 -16.64
C SER A 175 -12.57 10.45 -15.79
N GLU A 176 -12.79 10.47 -14.49
CA GLU A 176 -12.32 9.45 -13.56
C GLU A 176 -13.27 8.26 -13.40
N SER A 177 -12.82 7.24 -12.64
CA SER A 177 -13.62 6.05 -12.34
C SER A 177 -14.78 6.37 -11.40
N PRO A 178 -15.99 5.79 -11.59
CA PRO A 178 -17.13 5.97 -10.69
C PRO A 178 -16.96 5.30 -9.33
N TRP A 179 -15.97 4.44 -9.15
CA TRP A 179 -15.76 3.73 -7.90
C TRP A 179 -15.38 4.67 -6.74
N PRO A 180 -15.98 4.46 -5.53
CA PRO A 180 -16.81 3.32 -5.11
C PRO A 180 -18.32 3.49 -5.28
N ALA A 181 -18.82 4.56 -5.89
CA ALA A 181 -20.24 4.88 -5.96
C ALA A 181 -21.15 3.73 -6.46
N PRO A 182 -20.80 2.92 -7.50
CA PRO A 182 -21.64 1.79 -7.91
C PRO A 182 -21.86 0.74 -6.82
N TRP A 183 -20.87 0.58 -5.92
CA TRP A 183 -21.01 -0.32 -4.79
C TRP A 183 -21.89 0.26 -3.68
N ASP A 184 -21.67 1.52 -3.33
CA ASP A 184 -22.38 2.17 -2.24
C ASP A 184 -23.86 2.45 -2.59
N LEU A 185 -24.13 2.74 -3.87
CA LEU A 185 -25.47 3.01 -4.38
C LEU A 185 -26.20 1.76 -4.93
N ARG A 186 -25.65 0.55 -4.75
CA ARG A 186 -26.22 -0.70 -5.28
C ARG A 186 -27.63 -1.04 -4.80
N ASN A 187 -28.06 -0.47 -3.67
CA ASN A 187 -29.39 -0.69 -3.09
C ASN A 187 -30.48 0.22 -3.71
N TYR A 188 -30.08 1.23 -4.48
CA TYR A 188 -30.99 2.11 -5.20
C TYR A 188 -31.26 1.55 -6.59
N ALA A 189 -32.54 1.34 -6.94
CA ALA A 189 -32.91 0.72 -8.22
C ALA A 189 -32.69 1.65 -9.41
N ASN A 190 -32.82 2.96 -9.21
CA ASN A 190 -32.85 3.97 -10.28
C ASN A 190 -31.59 4.85 -10.28
N VAL A 191 -30.39 4.23 -10.38
CA VAL A 191 -29.11 4.95 -10.42
C VAL A 191 -28.52 4.89 -11.83
N GLY A 192 -28.24 6.05 -12.41
CA GLY A 192 -27.49 6.17 -13.66
C GLY A 192 -26.12 6.83 -13.44
N PHE A 193 -25.11 6.36 -14.18
CA PHE A 193 -23.75 6.88 -14.14
C PHE A 193 -23.35 7.47 -15.49
N TRP A 194 -22.99 8.75 -15.54
CA TRP A 194 -22.61 9.47 -16.75
C TRP A 194 -21.21 10.04 -16.63
N ARG A 195 -20.49 10.05 -17.75
CA ARG A 195 -19.18 10.71 -17.87
C ARG A 195 -19.33 11.99 -18.68
N ASN A 196 -18.93 13.12 -18.11
CA ASN A 196 -18.82 14.45 -18.73
C ASN A 196 -20.10 15.07 -19.28
N ASP A 197 -21.16 14.29 -19.53
CA ASP A 197 -22.40 14.76 -20.12
C ASP A 197 -23.57 14.49 -19.17
N PHE A 198 -24.43 15.50 -19.00
CA PHE A 198 -25.73 15.31 -18.39
C PHE A 198 -26.63 14.47 -19.31
N PRO A 199 -27.47 13.58 -18.74
CA PRO A 199 -28.48 12.89 -19.54
C PRO A 199 -29.36 13.93 -20.24
N LYS A 200 -29.52 13.79 -21.57
CA LYS A 200 -30.29 14.73 -22.39
C LYS A 200 -31.80 14.77 -22.04
N ASN A 201 -32.30 13.76 -21.35
CA ASN A 201 -33.67 13.66 -20.84
C ASN A 201 -33.65 13.62 -19.31
N ILE A 202 -33.59 14.78 -18.70
CA ILE A 202 -33.70 14.92 -17.23
C ILE A 202 -35.18 14.77 -16.77
N SER A 203 -36.14 14.75 -17.69
CA SER A 203 -37.60 14.64 -17.37
C SER A 203 -37.99 13.37 -16.61
N ASN A 204 -37.14 12.33 -16.62
CA ASN A 204 -37.34 11.12 -15.79
C ASN A 204 -36.66 11.19 -14.42
N PHE A 205 -35.91 12.26 -14.16
CA PHE A 205 -35.31 12.58 -12.89
C PHE A 205 -35.97 13.87 -12.43
N GLU A 206 -37.18 13.74 -11.88
CA GLU A 206 -37.84 14.87 -11.26
C GLU A 206 -37.03 15.34 -10.04
N VAL A 207 -36.62 16.60 -10.05
CA VAL A 207 -35.89 17.27 -8.98
C VAL A 207 -36.87 17.63 -7.86
#